data_74cb53698ccb60082ef804a99ad8722d
#
_entry.id   74cb53698ccb60082ef804a99ad8722d
#
_cell.length_a   1.000
_cell.length_b   1.000
_cell.length_c   1.000
_cell.angle_alpha   90.00
_cell.angle_beta   90.00
_cell.angle_gamma   90.00
#
_symmetry.space_group_name_H-M   'P 1'
#
loop_
_entity.id
_entity.type
_entity.pdbx_description
1 polymer ?
#
loop_
_entity_poly.entity_id
_entity_poly.type
_entity_poly.pdbx_seq_one_letter_code
_entity_poly.pdbx_strand_id
1 'polypeptide(L)'
;MNNLPEIKVGIVAVSRDCFPESLSVNRRKALIAAYEKKYGKGGVYECPVCIVESEIHMKQALDDVIKNGCNALCVYLGNFGPEISETMLAQQFVKSTGNPVMFCAAAEENIGVLSSDRGDAYCGMLNASYNLKLRGVKAYIPEYPVGDAEYCADLIHGFIPIARALVGIKDLKIISFGPRPQNFFACNAPIQQLYNLGVEIEENSELDLFESFKNHAGDKRIKSVAEDMAKELGKGNQKPEILEKLAQYELTLLDWVEGHKGSKKFVAIAGKCWPAFQTQFGFVPCYVNSRLTGMGIPVSCEVDIYGCLSEYIGTCISGESVTLLDINNTVPFEMYKKDIEGKFNYNFTDTFMGFHCGNTCSKRLCNPTMKYQKIMARSLPQEVTNGTLEGDIQAGNITFYRLQSTSDNRLYAYVAEGEVLPVATRSFGSIGVFAIKEMGRFYRHVLIENGFPHHGAVAFGHFGKEIFEVFKYLGAEKIGYNKPANDKYPTENPF
;
A
#
# COMPACT_ATOMS: atom_id res chain seq x y z
N MET A 1 7.90 13.03 10.49
CA MET A 1 8.65 11.76 10.21
C MET A 1 8.37 11.39 8.75
N ASN A 2 9.39 11.08 7.94
CA ASN A 2 9.15 10.51 6.60
C ASN A 2 9.00 8.99 6.75
N ASN A 3 7.77 8.49 6.66
CA ASN A 3 7.42 7.07 6.87
C ASN A 3 7.30 6.30 5.54
N LEU A 4 7.76 6.89 4.44
CA LEU A 4 7.75 6.27 3.12
C LEU A 4 9.18 6.14 2.57
N PRO A 5 9.54 5.01 1.94
CA PRO A 5 10.82 4.87 1.26
C PRO A 5 10.94 5.81 0.06
N GLU A 6 12.07 6.48 -0.05
CA GLU A 6 12.49 7.07 -1.31
C GLU A 6 13.12 5.98 -2.18
N ILE A 7 12.73 5.90 -3.44
CA ILE A 7 13.21 4.86 -4.36
C ILE A 7 14.18 5.45 -5.38
N LYS A 8 15.35 4.80 -5.48
CA LYS A 8 16.36 5.06 -6.49
C LYS A 8 16.62 3.76 -7.26
N VAL A 9 16.20 3.72 -8.52
CA VAL A 9 16.34 2.54 -9.39
C VAL A 9 17.69 2.57 -10.09
N GLY A 10 18.57 1.60 -9.81
CA GLY A 10 19.79 1.39 -10.57
C GLY A 10 19.48 0.74 -11.91
N ILE A 11 19.90 1.33 -13.02
CA ILE A 11 19.69 0.78 -14.37
C ILE A 11 21.01 0.21 -14.88
N VAL A 12 21.05 -1.12 -15.06
CA VAL A 12 22.22 -1.85 -15.53
C VAL A 12 21.93 -2.43 -16.91
N ALA A 13 22.68 -1.98 -17.93
CA ALA A 13 22.60 -2.55 -19.26
C ALA A 13 23.39 -3.87 -19.36
N VAL A 14 22.88 -4.79 -20.14
CA VAL A 14 23.51 -6.09 -20.39
C VAL A 14 23.68 -6.32 -21.90
N SER A 15 24.69 -7.09 -22.28
CA SER A 15 25.04 -7.37 -23.67
C SER A 15 25.58 -8.78 -23.82
N ARG A 16 25.14 -9.49 -24.83
CA ARG A 16 25.82 -10.73 -25.26
C ARG A 16 27.04 -10.38 -26.10
N ASP A 17 28.11 -11.17 -26.03
CA ASP A 17 29.40 -10.87 -26.64
C ASP A 17 29.35 -10.84 -28.20
N CYS A 18 28.46 -11.62 -28.82
CA CYS A 18 28.26 -11.63 -30.26
C CYS A 18 27.45 -10.43 -30.81
N PHE A 19 26.96 -9.55 -29.93
CA PHE A 19 26.29 -8.30 -30.28
C PHE A 19 27.16 -7.11 -29.90
N PRO A 20 27.04 -5.97 -30.60
CA PRO A 20 27.81 -4.76 -30.24
C PRO A 20 27.42 -4.28 -28.83
N GLU A 21 28.38 -4.21 -27.91
CA GLU A 21 28.16 -3.62 -26.57
C GLU A 21 27.62 -2.21 -26.67
N SER A 22 28.13 -1.43 -27.64
CA SER A 22 27.70 -0.05 -27.88
C SER A 22 26.20 0.10 -28.12
N LEU A 23 25.54 -0.92 -28.67
CA LEU A 23 24.09 -0.92 -28.88
C LEU A 23 23.36 -0.87 -27.53
N SER A 24 23.73 -1.73 -26.58
CA SER A 24 23.14 -1.75 -25.25
C SER A 24 23.43 -0.48 -24.46
N VAL A 25 24.67 0.02 -24.55
CA VAL A 25 25.08 1.29 -23.86
C VAL A 25 24.29 2.48 -24.43
N ASN A 26 24.14 2.59 -25.74
CA ASN A 26 23.42 3.71 -26.35
C ASN A 26 21.93 3.66 -26.06
N ARG A 27 21.31 2.46 -26.09
CA ARG A 27 19.90 2.26 -25.71
C ARG A 27 19.65 2.58 -24.24
N ARG A 28 20.55 2.23 -23.32
CA ARG A 28 20.49 2.63 -21.91
C ARG A 28 20.55 4.16 -21.77
N LYS A 29 21.48 4.84 -22.45
CA LYS A 29 21.58 6.30 -22.40
C LYS A 29 20.30 6.97 -22.91
N ALA A 30 19.73 6.46 -24.00
CA ALA A 30 18.47 6.96 -24.53
C ALA A 30 17.32 6.77 -23.54
N LEU A 31 17.25 5.62 -22.86
CA LEU A 31 16.30 5.32 -21.79
C LEU A 31 16.41 6.31 -20.62
N ILE A 32 17.64 6.55 -20.12
CA ILE A 32 17.89 7.54 -19.04
C ILE A 32 17.44 8.94 -19.46
N ALA A 33 17.81 9.36 -20.69
CA ALA A 33 17.41 10.68 -21.19
C ALA A 33 15.87 10.81 -21.32
N ALA A 34 15.20 9.76 -21.81
CA ALA A 34 13.74 9.73 -21.90
C ALA A 34 13.09 9.81 -20.51
N TYR A 35 13.61 9.05 -19.54
CA TYR A 35 13.12 9.08 -18.16
C TYR A 35 13.28 10.48 -17.54
N GLU A 36 14.50 11.05 -17.59
CA GLU A 36 14.76 12.36 -17.00
C GLU A 36 13.95 13.48 -17.65
N LYS A 37 13.74 13.42 -18.96
CA LYS A 37 12.89 14.37 -19.70
C LYS A 37 11.44 14.34 -19.22
N LYS A 38 10.90 13.15 -18.93
CA LYS A 38 9.49 12.96 -18.61
C LYS A 38 9.21 13.08 -17.10
N TYR A 39 10.06 12.55 -16.26
CA TYR A 39 9.84 12.37 -14.83
C TYR A 39 10.81 13.16 -13.93
N GLY A 40 11.77 13.82 -14.52
CA GLY A 40 12.80 14.56 -13.78
C GLY A 40 13.98 13.69 -13.32
N LYS A 41 14.96 14.36 -12.72
CA LYS A 41 16.20 13.73 -12.23
C LYS A 41 16.00 13.17 -10.82
N GLY A 42 16.78 12.12 -10.49
CA GLY A 42 16.92 11.59 -9.12
C GLY A 42 16.23 10.26 -8.87
N GLY A 43 15.17 9.88 -9.61
CA GLY A 43 14.48 8.60 -9.43
C GLY A 43 15.23 7.39 -10.01
N VAL A 44 16.19 7.63 -10.92
CA VAL A 44 17.00 6.60 -11.58
C VAL A 44 18.48 6.90 -11.47
N TYR A 45 19.29 5.86 -11.51
CA TYR A 45 20.73 5.93 -11.55
C TYR A 45 21.25 5.11 -12.73
N GLU A 46 22.03 5.74 -13.62
CA GLU A 46 22.69 5.05 -14.73
C GLU A 46 23.96 4.36 -14.23
N CYS A 47 23.96 3.03 -14.14
CA CYS A 47 25.19 2.28 -13.87
C CYS A 47 26.12 2.39 -15.10
N PRO A 48 27.38 2.85 -14.95
CA PRO A 48 28.29 2.97 -16.07
C PRO A 48 28.71 1.63 -16.66
N VAL A 49 28.64 0.55 -15.88
CA VAL A 49 29.04 -0.79 -16.30
C VAL A 49 27.96 -1.38 -17.20
N CYS A 50 28.38 -1.89 -18.38
CA CYS A 50 27.60 -2.80 -19.17
C CYS A 50 28.12 -4.21 -18.92
N ILE A 51 27.21 -5.16 -18.64
CA ILE A 51 27.59 -6.56 -18.40
C ILE A 51 27.65 -7.29 -19.74
N VAL A 52 28.85 -7.61 -20.18
CA VAL A 52 29.11 -8.38 -21.40
C VAL A 52 29.61 -9.77 -21.03
N GLU A 53 28.71 -10.76 -20.96
CA GLU A 53 28.96 -12.19 -20.63
C GLU A 53 30.02 -12.42 -19.53
N SER A 54 30.10 -11.50 -18.54
CA SER A 54 31.17 -11.50 -17.56
C SER A 54 30.63 -11.41 -16.14
N GLU A 55 30.98 -12.39 -15.31
CA GLU A 55 30.71 -12.35 -13.86
C GLU A 55 31.53 -11.26 -13.17
N ILE A 56 32.66 -10.85 -13.74
CA ILE A 56 33.46 -9.73 -13.24
C ILE A 56 32.71 -8.41 -13.47
N HIS A 57 32.19 -8.18 -14.68
CA HIS A 57 31.35 -7.03 -14.99
C HIS A 57 30.10 -7.01 -14.12
N MET A 58 29.46 -8.19 -13.90
CA MET A 58 28.31 -8.32 -13.01
C MET A 58 28.65 -7.85 -11.59
N LYS A 59 29.79 -8.27 -11.03
CA LYS A 59 30.23 -7.87 -9.69
C LYS A 59 30.51 -6.36 -9.63
N GLN A 60 31.16 -5.81 -10.65
CA GLN A 60 31.42 -4.37 -10.74
C GLN A 60 30.10 -3.57 -10.79
N ALA A 61 29.11 -4.02 -11.57
CA ALA A 61 27.82 -3.38 -11.65
C ALA A 61 27.05 -3.46 -10.31
N LEU A 62 27.10 -4.63 -9.64
CA LEU A 62 26.49 -4.83 -8.31
C LEU A 62 27.10 -3.86 -7.28
N ASP A 63 28.42 -3.83 -7.19
CA ASP A 63 29.15 -2.96 -6.26
C ASP A 63 28.84 -1.47 -6.54
N ASP A 64 28.75 -1.09 -7.81
CA ASP A 64 28.44 0.28 -8.22
C ASP A 64 27.02 0.71 -7.82
N VAL A 65 26.00 -0.07 -8.14
CA VAL A 65 24.61 0.29 -7.79
C VAL A 65 24.39 0.32 -6.27
N ILE A 66 25.00 -0.61 -5.52
CA ILE A 66 24.92 -0.61 -4.05
C ILE A 66 25.63 0.63 -3.48
N LYS A 67 26.87 0.94 -3.93
CA LYS A 67 27.63 2.10 -3.49
C LYS A 67 26.89 3.42 -3.75
N ASN A 68 26.14 3.49 -4.84
CA ASN A 68 25.35 4.67 -5.19
C ASN A 68 23.96 4.71 -4.54
N GLY A 69 23.68 3.82 -3.58
CA GLY A 69 22.48 3.85 -2.77
C GLY A 69 21.21 3.45 -3.52
N CYS A 70 21.33 2.67 -4.61
CA CYS A 70 20.17 2.13 -5.30
C CYS A 70 19.48 1.07 -4.44
N ASN A 71 18.18 1.26 -4.19
CA ASN A 71 17.34 0.35 -3.41
C ASN A 71 16.26 -0.34 -4.26
N ALA A 72 16.36 -0.22 -5.56
CA ALA A 72 15.67 -1.01 -6.57
C ALA A 72 16.58 -1.18 -7.77
N LEU A 73 16.43 -2.25 -8.53
CA LEU A 73 17.29 -2.55 -9.67
C LEU A 73 16.44 -2.78 -10.91
N CYS A 74 16.84 -2.21 -12.04
CA CYS A 74 16.36 -2.54 -13.37
C CYS A 74 17.50 -3.18 -14.17
N VAL A 75 17.34 -4.45 -14.54
CA VAL A 75 18.20 -5.12 -15.53
C VAL A 75 17.62 -4.84 -16.88
N TYR A 76 18.37 -4.08 -17.70
CA TYR A 76 17.93 -3.61 -19.02
C TYR A 76 18.62 -4.35 -20.14
N LEU A 77 17.86 -5.18 -20.86
CA LEU A 77 18.37 -5.89 -22.02
C LEU A 77 18.42 -4.93 -23.22
N GLY A 78 19.56 -4.31 -23.43
CA GLY A 78 19.78 -3.46 -24.62
C GLY A 78 19.97 -4.26 -25.92
N ASN A 79 20.38 -5.54 -25.78
CA ASN A 79 20.36 -6.58 -26.80
C ASN A 79 20.00 -7.93 -26.14
N PHE A 80 20.29 -9.05 -26.76
CA PHE A 80 19.93 -10.41 -26.32
C PHE A 80 20.25 -10.68 -24.84
N GLY A 81 21.35 -10.12 -24.31
CA GLY A 81 21.78 -10.29 -22.93
C GLY A 81 22.50 -11.61 -22.63
N PRO A 82 23.32 -11.63 -21.56
CA PRO A 82 24.05 -12.80 -21.08
C PRO A 82 23.28 -13.47 -19.93
N GLU A 83 22.56 -14.54 -20.21
CA GLU A 83 21.63 -15.24 -19.30
C GLU A 83 22.19 -15.49 -17.89
N ILE A 84 23.48 -15.88 -17.79
CA ILE A 84 24.11 -16.18 -16.50
C ILE A 84 24.35 -14.90 -15.69
N SER A 85 25.11 -13.97 -16.21
CA SER A 85 25.59 -12.81 -15.44
C SER A 85 24.48 -11.82 -15.14
N GLU A 86 23.50 -11.63 -16.04
CA GLU A 86 22.34 -10.75 -15.77
C GLU A 86 21.43 -11.30 -14.65
N THR A 87 21.18 -12.62 -14.65
CA THR A 87 20.35 -13.24 -13.61
C THR A 87 21.10 -13.45 -12.28
N MET A 88 22.45 -13.61 -12.36
CA MET A 88 23.31 -13.55 -11.16
C MET A 88 23.30 -12.14 -10.54
N LEU A 89 23.32 -11.08 -11.33
CA LEU A 89 23.18 -9.72 -10.82
C LEU A 89 21.91 -9.58 -9.99
N ALA A 90 20.77 -9.98 -10.57
CA ALA A 90 19.48 -9.95 -9.87
C ALA A 90 19.52 -10.78 -8.57
N GLN A 91 20.05 -12.01 -8.63
CA GLN A 91 20.14 -12.88 -7.47
C GLN A 91 21.01 -12.28 -6.35
N GLN A 92 22.19 -11.75 -6.71
CA GLN A 92 23.12 -11.18 -5.73
C GLN A 92 22.59 -9.87 -5.16
N PHE A 93 21.94 -9.03 -5.97
CA PHE A 93 21.30 -7.80 -5.48
C PHE A 93 20.21 -8.10 -4.45
N VAL A 94 19.30 -9.03 -4.76
CA VAL A 94 18.26 -9.48 -3.81
C VAL A 94 18.87 -10.07 -2.53
N LYS A 95 19.87 -10.95 -2.66
CA LYS A 95 20.55 -11.56 -1.49
C LYS A 95 21.26 -10.55 -0.62
N SER A 96 21.92 -9.55 -1.21
CA SER A 96 22.71 -8.56 -0.46
C SER A 96 21.88 -7.45 0.16
N THR A 97 20.75 -7.10 -0.45
CA THR A 97 19.96 -5.92 -0.07
C THR A 97 18.54 -6.26 0.39
N GLY A 98 17.99 -7.40 -0.02
CA GLY A 98 16.57 -7.75 0.13
C GLY A 98 15.64 -6.87 -0.72
N ASN A 99 16.16 -6.11 -1.67
CA ASN A 99 15.41 -5.13 -2.44
C ASN A 99 14.92 -5.69 -3.78
N PRO A 100 13.86 -5.10 -4.37
CA PRO A 100 13.23 -5.62 -5.57
C PRO A 100 14.05 -5.36 -6.84
N VAL A 101 13.83 -6.25 -7.81
CA VAL A 101 14.44 -6.20 -9.14
C VAL A 101 13.34 -6.24 -10.19
N MET A 102 13.51 -5.47 -11.26
CA MET A 102 12.72 -5.58 -12.48
C MET A 102 13.58 -5.90 -13.69
N PHE A 103 12.96 -6.43 -14.74
CA PHE A 103 13.56 -6.64 -16.05
C PHE A 103 12.71 -5.98 -17.12
N CYS A 104 13.36 -5.29 -18.06
CA CYS A 104 12.77 -4.86 -19.31
C CYS A 104 13.81 -4.86 -20.43
N ALA A 105 13.36 -4.76 -21.68
CA ALA A 105 14.21 -4.93 -22.84
C ALA A 105 13.91 -3.89 -23.92
N ALA A 106 14.91 -3.57 -24.73
CA ALA A 106 14.79 -2.67 -25.86
C ALA A 106 14.04 -3.33 -27.02
N ALA A 107 13.07 -2.62 -27.60
CA ALA A 107 12.58 -2.93 -28.93
C ALA A 107 13.63 -2.54 -29.99
N GLU A 108 13.50 -3.13 -31.16
CA GLU A 108 14.30 -2.71 -32.33
C GLU A 108 13.83 -1.34 -32.82
N GLU A 109 14.70 -0.65 -33.54
CA GLU A 109 14.42 0.67 -34.10
C GLU A 109 13.28 0.61 -35.11
N ASN A 110 12.36 1.57 -35.02
CA ASN A 110 11.19 1.65 -35.89
C ASN A 110 11.54 2.31 -37.24
N ILE A 111 12.22 1.56 -38.13
CA ILE A 111 12.64 2.01 -39.45
C ILE A 111 11.88 1.29 -40.59
N GLY A 112 10.82 0.55 -40.25
CA GLY A 112 9.98 -0.16 -41.23
C GLY A 112 10.54 -1.50 -41.72
N VAL A 113 11.76 -1.87 -41.32
CA VAL A 113 12.40 -3.15 -41.58
C VAL A 113 13.17 -3.61 -40.35
N LEU A 114 13.39 -4.93 -40.25
CA LEU A 114 14.27 -5.45 -39.22
C LEU A 114 15.72 -5.30 -39.65
N SER A 115 16.51 -4.50 -38.92
CA SER A 115 17.92 -4.25 -39.25
C SER A 115 18.77 -5.53 -39.17
N SER A 116 19.84 -5.59 -39.97
CA SER A 116 20.88 -6.63 -39.84
C SER A 116 21.67 -6.48 -38.53
N ASP A 117 21.75 -5.25 -37.99
CA ASP A 117 22.48 -4.91 -36.76
C ASP A 117 21.55 -4.89 -35.52
N ARG A 118 20.44 -5.63 -35.59
CA ARG A 118 19.46 -5.77 -34.51
C ARG A 118 20.06 -6.40 -33.24
N GLY A 119 19.42 -6.19 -32.09
CA GLY A 119 19.91 -6.67 -30.80
C GLY A 119 19.25 -7.94 -30.29
N ASP A 120 18.11 -8.35 -30.86
CA ASP A 120 17.35 -9.55 -30.46
C ASP A 120 16.95 -9.60 -28.95
N ALA A 121 16.75 -8.44 -28.31
CA ALA A 121 16.41 -8.35 -26.90
C ALA A 121 15.05 -8.98 -26.55
N TYR A 122 14.13 -9.06 -27.52
CA TYR A 122 12.82 -9.70 -27.35
C TYR A 122 12.95 -11.19 -27.01
N CYS A 123 13.76 -11.95 -27.71
CA CYS A 123 14.00 -13.36 -27.38
C CYS A 123 14.94 -13.49 -26.16
N GLY A 124 15.86 -12.55 -25.96
CA GLY A 124 16.69 -12.48 -24.77
C GLY A 124 15.87 -12.38 -23.49
N MET A 125 14.78 -11.60 -23.50
CA MET A 125 13.88 -11.45 -22.35
C MET A 125 13.22 -12.79 -21.94
N LEU A 126 12.88 -13.65 -22.90
CA LEU A 126 12.36 -15.00 -22.60
C LEU A 126 13.41 -15.85 -21.88
N ASN A 127 14.66 -15.80 -22.36
CA ASN A 127 15.76 -16.55 -21.75
C ASN A 127 16.11 -16.03 -20.36
N ALA A 128 16.16 -14.71 -20.17
CA ALA A 128 16.31 -14.06 -18.87
C ALA A 128 15.25 -14.57 -17.87
N SER A 129 13.97 -14.53 -18.29
CA SER A 129 12.85 -14.97 -17.44
C SER A 129 12.93 -16.46 -17.07
N TYR A 130 13.35 -17.31 -18.00
CA TYR A 130 13.59 -18.73 -17.75
C TYR A 130 14.71 -18.93 -16.70
N ASN A 131 15.82 -18.24 -16.87
CA ASN A 131 16.96 -18.33 -15.93
C ASN A 131 16.64 -17.78 -14.54
N LEU A 132 15.83 -16.71 -14.44
CA LEU A 132 15.34 -16.22 -13.14
C LEU A 132 14.56 -17.31 -12.39
N LYS A 133 13.70 -18.07 -13.10
CA LYS A 133 12.99 -19.22 -12.52
C LYS A 133 13.94 -20.33 -12.08
N LEU A 134 14.93 -20.69 -12.89
CA LEU A 134 15.95 -21.68 -12.53
C LEU A 134 16.71 -21.30 -11.26
N ARG A 135 16.96 -20.00 -11.05
CA ARG A 135 17.66 -19.48 -9.86
C ARG A 135 16.75 -19.20 -8.68
N GLY A 136 15.43 -19.40 -8.82
CA GLY A 136 14.44 -19.05 -7.79
C GLY A 136 14.41 -17.56 -7.44
N VAL A 137 14.72 -16.69 -8.40
CA VAL A 137 14.72 -15.23 -8.21
C VAL A 137 13.38 -14.66 -8.62
N LYS A 138 12.72 -13.98 -7.68
CA LYS A 138 11.54 -13.18 -7.97
C LYS A 138 11.98 -11.84 -8.57
N ALA A 139 11.46 -11.52 -9.75
CA ALA A 139 11.65 -10.22 -10.39
C ALA A 139 10.30 -9.71 -10.89
N TYR A 140 10.10 -8.40 -10.85
CA TYR A 140 8.98 -7.77 -11.53
C TYR A 140 9.25 -7.74 -13.03
N ILE A 141 8.37 -8.32 -13.79
CA ILE A 141 8.37 -8.24 -15.25
C ILE A 141 7.04 -7.60 -15.65
N PRO A 142 7.06 -6.41 -16.28
CA PRO A 142 5.84 -5.75 -16.76
C PRO A 142 5.03 -6.63 -17.70
N GLU A 143 3.75 -6.33 -17.87
CA GLU A 143 2.85 -7.09 -18.74
C GLU A 143 3.37 -7.19 -20.17
N TYR A 144 3.97 -6.10 -20.69
CA TYR A 144 4.75 -6.11 -21.92
C TYR A 144 6.11 -5.47 -21.66
N PRO A 145 7.19 -6.26 -21.51
CA PRO A 145 8.47 -5.77 -21.00
C PRO A 145 9.42 -5.22 -22.07
N VAL A 146 9.01 -5.11 -23.32
CA VAL A 146 9.86 -4.73 -24.45
C VAL A 146 9.34 -3.47 -25.11
N GLY A 147 10.17 -2.45 -25.28
CA GLY A 147 9.75 -1.20 -25.89
C GLY A 147 10.91 -0.27 -26.24
N ASP A 148 10.58 0.85 -26.85
CA ASP A 148 11.54 1.94 -27.07
C ASP A 148 11.93 2.61 -25.75
N ALA A 149 12.79 3.61 -25.84
CA ALA A 149 13.32 4.30 -24.67
C ALA A 149 12.22 5.01 -23.86
N GLU A 150 11.21 5.60 -24.50
CA GLU A 150 10.12 6.31 -23.82
C GLU A 150 9.19 5.31 -23.10
N TYR A 151 8.83 4.22 -23.78
CA TYR A 151 8.02 3.17 -23.19
C TYR A 151 8.73 2.47 -22.02
N CYS A 152 10.02 2.15 -22.15
CA CYS A 152 10.78 1.58 -21.04
C CYS A 152 10.93 2.54 -19.87
N ALA A 153 11.00 3.86 -20.12
CA ALA A 153 10.97 4.87 -19.06
C ALA A 153 9.64 4.83 -18.28
N ASP A 154 8.51 4.64 -18.97
CA ASP A 154 7.20 4.48 -18.33
C ASP A 154 7.11 3.19 -17.51
N LEU A 155 7.68 2.09 -18.01
CA LEU A 155 7.75 0.83 -17.23
C LEU A 155 8.54 0.98 -15.95
N ILE A 156 9.67 1.68 -15.99
CA ILE A 156 10.50 1.95 -14.79
C ILE A 156 9.76 2.87 -13.82
N HIS A 157 9.09 3.91 -14.34
CA HIS A 157 8.30 4.80 -13.49
C HIS A 157 7.15 4.04 -12.80
N GLY A 158 6.44 3.17 -13.51
CA GLY A 158 5.41 2.30 -12.95
C GLY A 158 5.93 1.27 -11.93
N PHE A 159 7.22 0.91 -11.99
CA PHE A 159 7.84 0.04 -10.99
C PHE A 159 8.12 0.76 -9.66
N ILE A 160 8.31 2.08 -9.65
CA ILE A 160 8.67 2.82 -8.44
C ILE A 160 7.67 2.64 -7.29
N PRO A 161 6.34 2.77 -7.46
CA PRO A 161 5.38 2.53 -6.39
C PRO A 161 5.40 1.07 -5.89
N ILE A 162 5.58 0.10 -6.78
CA ILE A 162 5.74 -1.32 -6.42
C ILE A 162 7.01 -1.50 -5.57
N ALA A 163 8.13 -0.97 -6.02
CA ALA A 163 9.40 -1.03 -5.30
C ALA A 163 9.30 -0.34 -3.93
N ARG A 164 8.60 0.80 -3.86
CA ARG A 164 8.38 1.52 -2.60
C ARG A 164 7.64 0.66 -1.58
N ALA A 165 6.58 -0.01 -1.98
CA ALA A 165 5.86 -0.92 -1.10
C ALA A 165 6.74 -2.07 -0.62
N LEU A 166 7.48 -2.72 -1.52
CA LEU A 166 8.35 -3.86 -1.19
C LEU A 166 9.52 -3.48 -0.27
N VAL A 167 10.18 -2.35 -0.53
CA VAL A 167 11.24 -1.80 0.34
C VAL A 167 10.66 -1.39 1.70
N GLY A 168 9.48 -0.77 1.68
CA GLY A 168 8.78 -0.35 2.90
C GLY A 168 8.42 -1.52 3.80
N ILE A 169 7.80 -2.55 3.27
CA ILE A 169 7.37 -3.75 4.01
C ILE A 169 8.56 -4.43 4.70
N LYS A 170 9.66 -4.60 3.99
CA LYS A 170 10.88 -5.21 4.52
C LYS A 170 11.42 -4.50 5.77
N ASP A 171 11.30 -3.18 5.82
CA ASP A 171 11.79 -2.34 6.91
C ASP A 171 10.67 -1.82 7.81
N LEU A 172 9.49 -2.47 7.81
CA LEU A 172 8.31 -2.10 8.59
C LEU A 172 8.33 -2.74 9.98
N LYS A 173 7.95 -1.97 10.99
CA LYS A 173 7.51 -2.45 12.30
C LYS A 173 6.04 -2.08 12.51
N ILE A 174 5.23 -3.04 12.90
CA ILE A 174 3.86 -2.81 13.37
C ILE A 174 3.89 -2.85 14.90
N ILE A 175 3.49 -1.74 15.53
CA ILE A 175 3.37 -1.62 16.99
C ILE A 175 1.92 -1.81 17.34
N SER A 176 1.60 -2.84 18.12
CA SER A 176 0.23 -3.12 18.55
C SER A 176 0.04 -2.83 20.02
N PHE A 177 -1.17 -2.39 20.39
CA PHE A 177 -1.58 -2.13 21.78
C PHE A 177 -2.78 -3.00 22.16
N GLY A 178 -2.50 -4.05 22.92
CA GLY A 178 -3.44 -5.06 23.35
C GLY A 178 -3.58 -6.22 22.37
N PRO A 179 -4.32 -7.28 22.75
CA PRO A 179 -4.92 -8.16 21.77
C PRO A 179 -6.15 -7.48 21.16
N ARG A 180 -6.68 -8.03 20.05
CA ARG A 180 -7.98 -7.63 19.51
C ARG A 180 -9.04 -7.52 20.62
N PRO A 181 -10.11 -6.72 20.44
CA PRO A 181 -11.17 -6.65 21.43
C PRO A 181 -11.86 -8.01 21.63
N GLN A 182 -11.87 -8.53 22.87
CA GLN A 182 -12.61 -9.74 23.26
C GLN A 182 -12.64 -10.86 22.19
N ASN A 183 -13.83 -11.27 21.74
CA ASN A 183 -14.05 -12.30 20.73
C ASN A 183 -14.18 -11.76 19.30
N PHE A 184 -13.59 -10.60 19.00
CA PHE A 184 -13.62 -9.99 17.66
C PHE A 184 -12.60 -10.66 16.73
N PHE A 185 -12.86 -11.92 16.37
CA PHE A 185 -11.95 -12.78 15.62
C PHE A 185 -11.69 -12.32 14.18
N ALA A 186 -12.51 -11.41 13.65
CA ALA A 186 -12.28 -10.79 12.34
C ALA A 186 -10.89 -10.13 12.21
N CYS A 187 -10.32 -9.68 13.33
CA CYS A 187 -8.99 -9.08 13.39
C CYS A 187 -7.90 -10.05 13.88
N ASN A 188 -8.18 -11.36 13.91
CA ASN A 188 -7.24 -12.37 14.37
C ASN A 188 -6.76 -13.23 13.19
N ALA A 189 -5.49 -13.09 12.82
CA ALA A 189 -4.86 -13.90 11.80
C ALA A 189 -3.44 -14.32 12.24
N PRO A 190 -2.92 -15.46 11.75
CA PRO A 190 -1.58 -15.90 12.06
C PRO A 190 -0.52 -14.88 11.60
N ILE A 191 0.33 -14.42 12.52
CA ILE A 191 1.34 -13.38 12.26
C ILE A 191 2.65 -13.94 11.67
N GLN A 192 2.82 -15.24 11.62
CA GLN A 192 4.06 -15.87 11.13
C GLN A 192 4.46 -15.40 9.73
N GLN A 193 3.50 -15.19 8.83
CA GLN A 193 3.80 -14.74 7.47
C GLN A 193 4.37 -13.31 7.43
N LEU A 194 4.06 -12.48 8.42
CA LEU A 194 4.62 -11.11 8.50
C LEU A 194 6.13 -11.15 8.73
N TYR A 195 6.61 -12.03 9.60
CA TYR A 195 8.05 -12.24 9.79
C TYR A 195 8.73 -12.74 8.52
N ASN A 196 8.08 -13.62 7.75
CA ASN A 196 8.61 -14.08 6.45
C ASN A 196 8.73 -12.94 5.43
N LEU A 197 7.88 -11.89 5.55
CA LEU A 197 7.94 -10.69 4.74
C LEU A 197 8.96 -9.65 5.25
N GLY A 198 9.57 -9.91 6.40
CA GLY A 198 10.49 -8.99 7.06
C GLY A 198 9.81 -7.95 7.95
N VAL A 199 8.49 -8.05 8.16
CA VAL A 199 7.74 -7.18 9.08
C VAL A 199 7.97 -7.63 10.51
N GLU A 200 8.39 -6.72 11.37
CA GLU A 200 8.46 -6.95 12.82
C GLU A 200 7.17 -6.51 13.49
N ILE A 201 6.76 -7.24 14.52
CA ILE A 201 5.60 -6.92 15.34
C ILE A 201 6.05 -6.76 16.78
N GLU A 202 5.64 -5.64 17.38
CA GLU A 202 5.83 -5.39 18.80
C GLU A 202 4.45 -5.35 19.46
N GLU A 203 4.21 -6.32 20.35
CA GLU A 203 2.94 -6.43 21.08
C GLU A 203 3.08 -5.82 22.47
N ASN A 204 2.31 -4.76 22.73
CA ASN A 204 2.26 -4.05 23.98
C ASN A 204 0.86 -4.15 24.60
N SER A 205 0.73 -3.96 25.90
CA SER A 205 -0.57 -3.85 26.53
C SER A 205 -1.14 -2.44 26.46
N GLU A 206 -2.45 -2.30 26.56
CA GLU A 206 -3.08 -0.99 26.73
C GLU A 206 -2.68 -0.31 28.07
N LEU A 207 -2.23 -1.07 29.06
CA LEU A 207 -1.72 -0.53 30.31
C LEU A 207 -0.39 0.19 30.11
N ASP A 208 0.51 -0.36 29.28
CA ASP A 208 1.77 0.28 28.94
C ASP A 208 1.53 1.61 28.22
N LEU A 209 0.60 1.62 27.27
CA LEU A 209 0.17 2.83 26.58
C LEU A 209 -0.44 3.87 27.54
N PHE A 210 -1.29 3.41 28.48
CA PHE A 210 -1.92 4.30 29.45
C PHE A 210 -0.92 4.90 30.44
N GLU A 211 0.06 4.12 30.91
CA GLU A 211 1.14 4.62 31.74
C GLU A 211 1.99 5.66 31.01
N SER A 212 2.36 5.38 29.75
CA SER A 212 3.07 6.33 28.90
C SER A 212 2.25 7.62 28.70
N PHE A 213 0.94 7.50 28.45
CA PHE A 213 0.05 8.65 28.34
C PHE A 213 0.06 9.53 29.60
N LYS A 214 -0.01 8.93 30.78
CA LYS A 214 0.08 9.68 32.06
C LYS A 214 1.42 10.40 32.21
N ASN A 215 2.50 9.77 31.82
CA ASN A 215 3.85 10.34 31.86
C ASN A 215 4.05 11.53 30.95
N HIS A 216 3.24 11.66 29.87
CA HIS A 216 3.20 12.84 29.00
C HIS A 216 2.37 14.00 29.57
N ALA A 217 1.75 13.86 30.74
CA ALA A 217 1.00 14.95 31.35
C ALA A 217 1.91 16.16 31.62
N GLY A 218 1.50 17.35 31.10
CA GLY A 218 2.29 18.57 31.23
C GLY A 218 3.44 18.71 30.21
N ASP A 219 3.55 17.85 29.20
CA ASP A 219 4.51 18.04 28.12
C ASP A 219 4.29 19.39 27.41
N LYS A 220 5.37 20.16 27.27
CA LYS A 220 5.33 21.54 26.72
C LYS A 220 4.81 21.61 25.26
N ARG A 221 4.88 20.49 24.53
CA ARG A 221 4.41 20.38 23.13
C ARG A 221 2.88 20.29 23.03
N ILE A 222 2.17 19.88 24.09
CA ILE A 222 0.72 19.65 24.09
C ILE A 222 -0.03 20.87 23.55
N LYS A 223 0.29 22.07 24.06
CA LYS A 223 -0.39 23.30 23.65
C LYS A 223 -0.27 23.55 22.16
N SER A 224 0.92 23.42 21.60
CA SER A 224 1.17 23.64 20.16
C SER A 224 0.44 22.61 19.29
N VAL A 225 0.39 21.33 19.71
CA VAL A 225 -0.32 20.28 18.97
C VAL A 225 -1.83 20.49 19.07
N ALA A 226 -2.37 20.91 20.23
CA ALA A 226 -3.78 21.23 20.37
C ALA A 226 -4.21 22.44 19.52
N GLU A 227 -3.37 23.46 19.41
CA GLU A 227 -3.59 24.62 18.53
C GLU A 227 -3.59 24.18 17.06
N ASP A 228 -2.70 23.28 16.63
CA ASP A 228 -2.68 22.71 15.28
C ASP A 228 -3.95 21.88 15.00
N MET A 229 -4.38 21.05 15.94
CA MET A 229 -5.65 20.31 15.87
C MET A 229 -6.85 21.25 15.72
N ALA A 230 -6.90 22.33 16.52
CA ALA A 230 -7.95 23.34 16.43
C ALA A 230 -8.00 24.02 15.06
N LYS A 231 -6.84 24.31 14.48
CA LYS A 231 -6.71 24.89 13.14
C LYS A 231 -7.15 23.92 12.05
N GLU A 232 -6.76 22.65 12.14
CA GLU A 232 -7.15 21.61 11.18
C GLU A 232 -8.67 21.41 11.17
N LEU A 233 -9.28 21.29 12.33
CA LEU A 233 -10.73 21.07 12.47
C LEU A 233 -11.56 22.32 12.14
N GLY A 234 -11.06 23.52 12.44
CA GLY A 234 -11.76 24.77 12.20
C GLY A 234 -13.18 24.76 12.78
N LYS A 235 -14.18 24.98 11.94
CA LYS A 235 -15.61 24.96 12.33
C LYS A 235 -16.11 23.55 12.72
N GLY A 236 -15.42 22.50 12.32
CA GLY A 236 -15.73 21.12 12.68
C GLY A 236 -15.32 20.73 14.10
N ASN A 237 -14.62 21.60 14.83
CA ASN A 237 -14.26 21.36 16.22
C ASN A 237 -15.46 21.57 17.16
N GLN A 238 -16.23 20.51 17.41
CA GLN A 238 -17.37 20.56 18.33
C GLN A 238 -17.02 20.17 19.77
N LYS A 239 -15.76 19.81 20.05
CA LYS A 239 -15.27 19.33 21.33
C LYS A 239 -13.90 19.94 21.69
N PRO A 240 -13.81 21.28 21.73
CA PRO A 240 -12.54 21.97 22.00
C PRO A 240 -11.94 21.63 23.36
N GLU A 241 -12.77 21.23 24.34
CA GLU A 241 -12.39 20.92 25.71
C GLU A 241 -11.49 19.67 25.84
N ILE A 242 -11.45 18.81 24.81
CA ILE A 242 -10.62 17.58 24.87
C ILE A 242 -9.33 17.69 24.05
N LEU A 243 -9.10 18.78 23.32
CA LEU A 243 -7.95 18.86 22.39
C LEU A 243 -6.61 18.65 23.08
N GLU A 244 -6.40 19.17 24.28
CA GLU A 244 -5.14 18.96 24.99
C GLU A 244 -4.91 17.49 25.37
N LYS A 245 -5.98 16.75 25.71
CA LYS A 245 -5.88 15.30 25.96
C LYS A 245 -5.57 14.52 24.69
N LEU A 246 -6.19 14.89 23.56
CA LEU A 246 -5.91 14.30 22.27
C LEU A 246 -4.48 14.61 21.80
N ALA A 247 -4.00 15.84 22.03
CA ALA A 247 -2.62 16.24 21.74
C ALA A 247 -1.61 15.47 22.61
N GLN A 248 -1.90 15.29 23.88
CA GLN A 248 -1.10 14.45 24.78
C GLN A 248 -1.02 13.01 24.27
N TYR A 249 -2.14 12.45 23.79
CA TYR A 249 -2.19 11.09 23.24
C TYR A 249 -1.44 10.97 21.91
N GLU A 250 -1.55 11.96 21.01
CA GLU A 250 -0.77 12.02 19.77
C GLU A 250 0.74 12.00 20.06
N LEU A 251 1.18 12.85 20.98
CA LEU A 251 2.59 12.89 21.39
C LEU A 251 3.04 11.57 22.03
N THR A 252 2.18 10.95 22.83
CA THR A 252 2.47 9.64 23.42
C THR A 252 2.75 8.60 22.35
N LEU A 253 1.91 8.52 21.30
CA LEU A 253 2.09 7.58 20.21
C LEU A 253 3.33 7.89 19.37
N LEU A 254 3.58 9.16 19.06
CA LEU A 254 4.76 9.57 18.28
C LEU A 254 6.06 9.28 19.00
N ASP A 255 6.14 9.58 20.31
CA ASP A 255 7.33 9.31 21.11
C ASP A 255 7.52 7.80 21.34
N TRP A 256 6.41 7.05 21.48
CA TRP A 256 6.47 5.59 21.52
C TRP A 256 7.06 5.02 20.26
N VAL A 257 6.57 5.45 19.10
CA VAL A 257 7.09 5.03 17.79
C VAL A 257 8.60 5.31 17.69
N GLU A 258 9.05 6.53 18.03
CA GLU A 258 10.48 6.87 17.98
C GLU A 258 11.33 6.02 18.93
N GLY A 259 10.85 5.75 20.12
CA GLY A 259 11.55 4.93 21.10
C GLY A 259 11.61 3.44 20.77
N HIS A 260 10.62 2.94 20.01
CA HIS A 260 10.39 1.51 19.83
C HIS A 260 10.58 1.01 18.39
N LYS A 261 10.75 1.87 17.39
CA LYS A 261 11.00 1.43 16.00
C LYS A 261 12.23 0.54 15.84
N GLY A 262 13.22 0.66 16.74
CA GLY A 262 14.43 -0.14 16.76
C GLY A 262 15.28 0.04 15.50
N SER A 263 15.64 -1.06 14.85
CA SER A 263 16.41 -1.05 13.60
C SER A 263 15.55 -0.85 12.35
N LYS A 264 14.21 -0.88 12.48
CA LYS A 264 13.29 -0.64 11.37
C LYS A 264 13.19 0.84 11.04
N LYS A 265 12.91 1.15 9.77
CA LYS A 265 12.84 2.53 9.29
C LYS A 265 11.42 3.07 9.30
N PHE A 266 10.44 2.19 9.11
CA PHE A 266 9.04 2.54 8.92
C PHE A 266 8.18 1.87 9.98
N VAL A 267 7.05 2.51 10.30
CA VAL A 267 6.15 2.05 11.37
C VAL A 267 4.70 2.17 10.95
N ALA A 268 3.89 1.31 11.54
CA ALA A 268 2.43 1.41 11.53
C ALA A 268 1.92 0.96 12.89
N ILE A 269 0.72 1.36 13.27
CA ILE A 269 0.16 1.11 14.59
C ILE A 269 -1.14 0.30 14.45
N ALA A 270 -1.33 -0.69 15.31
CA ALA A 270 -2.58 -1.41 15.47
C ALA A 270 -3.10 -1.24 16.88
N GLY A 271 -4.21 -0.50 17.05
CA GLY A 271 -4.78 -0.18 18.35
C GLY A 271 -6.26 -0.47 18.44
N LYS A 272 -6.85 -0.33 19.62
CA LYS A 272 -8.30 -0.48 19.82
C LYS A 272 -8.85 0.58 20.75
N CYS A 273 -10.14 0.88 20.62
CA CYS A 273 -10.83 1.85 21.48
C CYS A 273 -11.84 1.22 22.43
N TRP A 274 -12.05 -0.10 22.38
CA TRP A 274 -13.02 -0.78 23.24
C TRP A 274 -12.48 -2.13 23.73
N PRO A 275 -12.95 -2.70 24.85
CA PRO A 275 -14.11 -2.20 25.64
C PRO A 275 -13.77 -1.15 26.68
N ALA A 276 -12.49 -0.92 27.08
CA ALA A 276 -12.15 -0.15 28.26
C ALA A 276 -11.39 1.17 27.99
N PHE A 277 -10.97 1.43 26.77
CA PHE A 277 -10.16 2.60 26.43
C PHE A 277 -10.82 3.92 26.90
N GLN A 278 -12.12 4.10 26.59
CA GLN A 278 -12.85 5.33 26.88
C GLN A 278 -12.91 5.65 28.37
N THR A 279 -13.10 4.63 29.19
CA THR A 279 -13.21 4.82 30.64
C THR A 279 -11.87 5.11 31.29
N GLN A 280 -10.77 4.71 30.70
CA GLN A 280 -9.42 4.96 31.22
C GLN A 280 -8.84 6.28 30.69
N PHE A 281 -8.91 6.53 29.41
CA PHE A 281 -8.36 7.75 28.78
C PHE A 281 -9.32 8.94 28.84
N GLY A 282 -10.63 8.69 28.93
CA GLY A 282 -11.67 9.72 28.96
C GLY A 282 -12.02 10.32 27.58
N PHE A 283 -11.68 9.64 26.50
CA PHE A 283 -11.99 10.01 25.11
C PHE A 283 -11.87 8.77 24.19
N VAL A 284 -12.19 8.91 22.89
CA VAL A 284 -11.91 7.90 21.85
C VAL A 284 -10.75 8.35 20.95
N PRO A 285 -9.87 7.44 20.47
CA PRO A 285 -8.63 7.79 19.77
C PRO A 285 -8.82 8.13 18.29
N CYS A 286 -10.04 8.02 17.74
CA CYS A 286 -10.30 8.02 16.30
C CYS A 286 -9.70 9.23 15.57
N TYR A 287 -9.86 10.44 16.09
CA TYR A 287 -9.31 11.64 15.47
C TYR A 287 -7.78 11.66 15.49
N VAL A 288 -7.15 11.20 16.56
CA VAL A 288 -5.68 11.07 16.62
C VAL A 288 -5.21 10.03 15.60
N ASN A 289 -5.90 8.89 15.50
CA ASN A 289 -5.60 7.87 14.49
C ASN A 289 -5.69 8.44 13.05
N SER A 290 -6.74 9.24 12.79
CA SER A 290 -6.93 9.97 11.53
C SER A 290 -5.73 10.89 11.22
N ARG A 291 -5.24 11.63 12.22
CA ARG A 291 -4.08 12.52 12.05
C ARG A 291 -2.79 11.76 11.76
N LEU A 292 -2.49 10.70 12.51
CA LEU A 292 -1.30 9.87 12.28
C LEU A 292 -1.33 9.23 10.90
N THR A 293 -2.48 8.70 10.47
CA THR A 293 -2.69 8.21 9.11
C THR A 293 -2.44 9.31 8.07
N GLY A 294 -2.89 10.53 8.34
CA GLY A 294 -2.61 11.72 7.51
C GLY A 294 -1.13 12.13 7.46
N MET A 295 -0.34 11.75 8.48
CA MET A 295 1.13 11.92 8.54
C MET A 295 1.89 10.76 7.88
N GLY A 296 1.17 9.79 7.29
CA GLY A 296 1.76 8.60 6.66
C GLY A 296 2.09 7.46 7.63
N ILE A 297 1.58 7.51 8.87
CA ILE A 297 1.66 6.45 9.86
C ILE A 297 0.28 5.80 9.98
N PRO A 298 -0.03 4.73 9.25
CA PRO A 298 -1.32 4.06 9.35
C PRO A 298 -1.62 3.60 10.78
N VAL A 299 -2.87 3.82 11.22
CA VAL A 299 -3.35 3.35 12.52
C VAL A 299 -4.63 2.55 12.32
N SER A 300 -4.50 1.23 12.33
CA SER A 300 -5.59 0.30 12.18
C SER A 300 -6.38 0.09 13.46
N CYS A 301 -7.70 0.03 13.37
CA CYS A 301 -8.58 -0.26 14.50
C CYS A 301 -8.66 -1.75 14.84
N GLU A 302 -9.18 -2.06 16.03
CA GLU A 302 -9.42 -3.40 16.58
C GLU A 302 -8.18 -4.31 16.59
N VAL A 303 -6.98 -3.71 16.55
CA VAL A 303 -5.68 -4.41 16.45
C VAL A 303 -5.63 -5.31 15.21
N ASP A 304 -6.19 -4.82 14.09
CA ASP A 304 -6.14 -5.53 12.81
C ASP A 304 -4.76 -5.37 12.16
N ILE A 305 -3.83 -6.27 12.49
CA ILE A 305 -2.44 -6.22 12.04
C ILE A 305 -2.33 -6.34 10.52
N TYR A 306 -3.14 -7.20 9.88
CA TYR A 306 -3.15 -7.31 8.42
C TYR A 306 -3.88 -6.15 7.73
N GLY A 307 -4.87 -5.55 8.38
CA GLY A 307 -5.45 -4.28 7.97
C GLY A 307 -4.38 -3.18 7.96
N CYS A 308 -3.62 -3.10 9.04
CA CYS A 308 -2.50 -2.17 9.20
C CYS A 308 -1.43 -2.33 8.10
N LEU A 309 -1.02 -3.57 7.81
CA LEU A 309 -0.11 -3.88 6.70
C LEU A 309 -0.71 -3.44 5.35
N SER A 310 -2.00 -3.72 5.14
CA SER A 310 -2.68 -3.35 3.89
C SER A 310 -2.74 -1.83 3.72
N GLU A 311 -3.06 -1.07 4.77
CA GLU A 311 -3.00 0.39 4.76
C GLU A 311 -1.58 0.89 4.43
N TYR A 312 -0.53 0.29 5.02
CA TYR A 312 0.84 0.68 4.74
C TYR A 312 1.25 0.41 3.28
N ILE A 313 0.85 -0.73 2.72
CA ILE A 313 1.06 -1.06 1.29
C ILE A 313 0.46 0.03 0.39
N GLY A 314 -0.80 0.39 0.61
CA GLY A 314 -1.45 1.41 -0.20
C GLY A 314 -0.86 2.80 0.00
N THR A 315 -0.44 3.14 1.23
CA THR A 315 0.26 4.40 1.51
C THR A 315 1.58 4.47 0.74
N CYS A 316 2.33 3.38 0.68
CA CYS A 316 3.56 3.30 -0.12
C CYS A 316 3.29 3.43 -1.63
N ILE A 317 2.22 2.81 -2.13
CA ILE A 317 1.89 2.81 -3.56
C ILE A 317 1.37 4.19 -3.99
N SER A 318 0.37 4.71 -3.28
CA SER A 318 -0.28 5.98 -3.64
C SER A 318 0.56 7.21 -3.28
N GLY A 319 1.45 7.11 -2.28
CA GLY A 319 2.13 8.26 -1.68
C GLY A 319 1.20 9.13 -0.82
N GLU A 320 -0.02 8.67 -0.57
CA GLU A 320 -1.10 9.41 0.09
C GLU A 320 -1.69 8.60 1.25
N SER A 321 -2.44 9.28 2.13
CA SER A 321 -3.18 8.61 3.19
C SER A 321 -4.25 7.69 2.65
N VAL A 322 -4.32 6.48 3.16
CA VAL A 322 -5.34 5.47 2.93
C VAL A 322 -6.25 5.36 4.15
N THR A 323 -7.27 4.52 4.10
CA THR A 323 -8.13 4.25 5.25
C THR A 323 -8.51 2.79 5.32
N LEU A 324 -8.75 2.29 6.54
CA LEU A 324 -9.37 0.99 6.77
C LEU A 324 -10.87 1.21 6.98
N LEU A 325 -11.70 0.47 6.25
CA LEU A 325 -13.15 0.58 6.32
C LEU A 325 -13.80 -0.79 6.40
N ASP A 326 -14.98 -0.83 7.05
CA ASP A 326 -15.89 -1.96 7.01
C ASP A 326 -16.65 -1.97 5.68
N ILE A 327 -16.84 -3.14 5.08
CA ILE A 327 -18.00 -3.38 4.22
C ILE A 327 -19.17 -3.47 5.16
N ASN A 328 -19.79 -2.32 5.44
CA ASN A 328 -20.64 -2.18 6.63
C ASN A 328 -22.10 -2.58 6.37
N ASN A 329 -22.70 -2.01 5.34
CA ASN A 329 -24.12 -2.24 5.04
C ASN A 329 -24.39 -2.21 3.53
N THR A 330 -25.50 -2.77 3.12
CA THR A 330 -26.11 -2.42 1.83
C THR A 330 -26.57 -0.98 1.84
N VAL A 331 -26.54 -0.32 0.70
CA VAL A 331 -27.21 0.98 0.54
C VAL A 331 -28.71 0.80 0.77
N PRO A 332 -29.38 1.63 1.59
CA PRO A 332 -30.84 1.55 1.72
C PRO A 332 -31.52 1.65 0.35
N PHE A 333 -32.46 0.76 0.06
CA PHE A 333 -33.03 0.63 -1.28
C PHE A 333 -33.68 1.93 -1.80
N GLU A 334 -34.38 2.66 -0.93
CA GLU A 334 -34.99 3.96 -1.30
C GLU A 334 -33.92 5.03 -1.58
N MET A 335 -32.77 4.96 -0.88
CA MET A 335 -31.62 5.84 -1.15
C MET A 335 -31.00 5.50 -2.51
N TYR A 336 -30.83 4.20 -2.82
CA TYR A 336 -30.37 3.77 -4.13
C TYR A 336 -31.28 4.29 -5.25
N LYS A 337 -32.58 4.05 -5.15
CA LYS A 337 -33.55 4.53 -6.14
C LYS A 337 -33.54 6.02 -6.35
N LYS A 338 -33.46 6.77 -5.26
CA LYS A 338 -33.53 8.24 -5.31
C LYS A 338 -32.22 8.87 -5.77
N ASP A 339 -31.08 8.38 -5.26
CA ASP A 339 -29.82 9.10 -5.32
C ASP A 339 -28.79 8.43 -6.29
N ILE A 340 -29.02 7.18 -6.73
CA ILE A 340 -28.06 6.40 -7.55
C ILE A 340 -28.66 5.90 -8.87
N GLU A 341 -29.81 5.23 -8.83
CA GLU A 341 -30.45 4.62 -10.00
C GLU A 341 -30.66 5.66 -11.12
N GLY A 342 -30.23 5.33 -12.32
CA GLY A 342 -30.30 6.19 -13.49
C GLY A 342 -29.39 7.41 -13.50
N LYS A 343 -28.63 7.68 -12.41
CA LYS A 343 -27.65 8.76 -12.33
C LYS A 343 -26.22 8.25 -12.46
N PHE A 344 -25.97 7.04 -12.02
CA PHE A 344 -24.67 6.35 -12.10
C PHE A 344 -24.86 4.98 -12.76
N ASN A 345 -23.82 4.52 -13.43
CA ASN A 345 -23.85 3.23 -14.13
C ASN A 345 -23.52 2.07 -13.17
N TYR A 346 -24.31 1.93 -12.10
CA TYR A 346 -24.18 0.85 -11.12
C TYR A 346 -25.53 0.24 -10.79
N ASN A 347 -25.59 -1.09 -10.67
CA ASN A 347 -26.74 -1.81 -10.14
C ASN A 347 -26.78 -1.69 -8.62
N PHE A 348 -27.90 -2.02 -8.01
CA PHE A 348 -28.05 -2.03 -6.55
C PHE A 348 -26.97 -2.89 -5.87
N THR A 349 -26.73 -4.07 -6.39
CA THR A 349 -25.73 -5.02 -5.86
C THR A 349 -24.28 -4.62 -6.12
N ASP A 350 -24.02 -3.59 -6.92
CA ASP A 350 -22.70 -3.02 -7.10
C ASP A 350 -22.33 -2.04 -5.98
N THR A 351 -23.28 -1.66 -5.11
CA THR A 351 -23.12 -0.60 -4.12
C THR A 351 -23.16 -1.12 -2.68
N PHE A 352 -22.41 -0.46 -1.81
CA PHE A 352 -22.41 -0.72 -0.36
C PHE A 352 -22.04 0.55 0.42
N MET A 353 -22.34 0.53 1.72
CA MET A 353 -21.90 1.56 2.66
C MET A 353 -20.53 1.13 3.22
N GLY A 354 -19.48 1.86 2.87
CA GLY A 354 -18.17 1.74 3.52
C GLY A 354 -18.13 2.67 4.74
N PHE A 355 -17.74 2.14 5.89
CA PHE A 355 -17.84 2.86 7.17
C PHE A 355 -16.68 2.54 8.09
N HIS A 356 -16.24 3.52 8.85
CA HIS A 356 -15.56 3.33 10.14
C HIS A 356 -15.96 4.43 11.12
N CYS A 357 -15.67 4.21 12.42
CA CYS A 357 -16.10 5.17 13.46
C CYS A 357 -15.54 6.58 13.27
N GLY A 358 -14.32 6.76 12.72
CA GLY A 358 -13.75 8.09 12.53
C GLY A 358 -12.23 8.14 12.45
N ASN A 359 -11.57 7.12 11.92
CA ASN A 359 -10.12 7.07 11.72
C ASN A 359 -9.66 7.46 10.29
N THR A 360 -10.59 7.78 9.38
CA THR A 360 -10.25 8.29 8.05
C THR A 360 -9.62 9.68 8.17
N CYS A 361 -8.52 9.90 7.45
CA CYS A 361 -7.83 11.19 7.43
C CYS A 361 -8.79 12.34 7.07
N SER A 362 -8.71 13.45 7.82
CA SER A 362 -9.57 14.63 7.64
C SER A 362 -9.60 15.16 6.20
N LYS A 363 -8.46 15.08 5.48
CA LYS A 363 -8.34 15.48 4.07
C LYS A 363 -9.16 14.64 3.10
N ARG A 364 -9.64 13.48 3.54
CA ARG A 364 -10.47 12.55 2.74
C ARG A 364 -11.96 12.64 3.09
N LEU A 365 -12.32 13.57 3.96
CA LEU A 365 -13.71 13.78 4.40
C LEU A 365 -14.26 15.11 3.92
N CYS A 366 -15.56 15.11 3.59
CA CYS A 366 -16.32 16.32 3.36
C CYS A 366 -16.74 16.90 4.72
N ASN A 367 -16.38 18.16 5.00
CA ASN A 367 -16.73 18.86 6.24
C ASN A 367 -16.43 18.04 7.50
N PRO A 368 -15.18 17.60 7.73
CA PRO A 368 -14.83 16.76 8.85
C PRO A 368 -15.22 17.43 10.17
N THR A 369 -15.88 16.68 11.06
CA THR A 369 -16.42 17.21 12.31
C THR A 369 -16.05 16.27 13.47
N MET A 370 -15.33 16.79 14.46
CA MET A 370 -14.99 16.04 15.67
C MET A 370 -16.18 16.06 16.65
N LYS A 371 -16.64 14.88 17.01
CA LYS A 371 -17.83 14.66 17.84
C LYS A 371 -17.61 13.56 18.88
N TYR A 372 -18.70 13.14 19.51
CA TYR A 372 -18.76 11.91 20.31
C TYR A 372 -19.09 10.70 19.43
N GLN A 373 -18.55 9.55 19.77
CA GLN A 373 -18.71 8.30 19.04
C GLN A 373 -20.06 7.64 19.41
N LYS A 374 -20.98 7.62 18.46
CA LYS A 374 -22.38 7.24 18.70
C LYS A 374 -22.59 5.78 19.10
N ILE A 375 -21.74 4.85 18.63
CA ILE A 375 -21.89 3.43 18.95
C ILE A 375 -21.56 3.22 20.42
N MET A 376 -20.43 3.78 20.90
CA MET A 376 -20.01 3.63 22.28
C MET A 376 -20.90 4.41 23.25
N ALA A 377 -21.43 5.55 22.84
CA ALA A 377 -22.36 6.35 23.65
C ALA A 377 -23.73 5.67 23.91
N ARG A 378 -23.98 4.50 23.30
CA ARG A 378 -25.15 3.68 23.64
C ARG A 378 -25.03 2.99 24.99
N SER A 379 -23.79 2.75 25.46
CA SER A 379 -23.50 2.02 26.69
C SER A 379 -22.58 2.75 27.68
N LEU A 380 -21.98 3.87 27.24
CA LEU A 380 -21.06 4.68 28.04
C LEU A 380 -21.54 6.12 28.11
N PRO A 381 -21.15 6.88 29.16
CA PRO A 381 -21.38 8.32 29.20
C PRO A 381 -20.80 9.01 27.96
N GLN A 382 -21.56 9.96 27.40
CA GLN A 382 -21.16 10.63 26.15
C GLN A 382 -19.81 11.34 26.29
N GLU A 383 -19.51 11.88 27.48
CA GLU A 383 -18.30 12.65 27.76
C GLU A 383 -17.01 11.86 27.48
N VAL A 384 -17.01 10.55 27.80
CA VAL A 384 -15.85 9.69 27.59
C VAL A 384 -15.78 9.13 26.14
N THR A 385 -16.76 9.45 25.30
CA THR A 385 -16.81 9.00 23.90
C THR A 385 -16.49 10.12 22.90
N ASN A 386 -16.08 11.30 23.35
CA ASN A 386 -15.63 12.40 22.51
C ASN A 386 -14.30 12.06 21.80
N GLY A 387 -14.08 12.57 20.61
CA GLY A 387 -12.83 12.41 19.85
C GLY A 387 -12.94 11.57 18.59
N THR A 388 -14.16 11.24 18.12
CA THR A 388 -14.35 10.66 16.78
C THR A 388 -14.38 11.74 15.70
N LEU A 389 -13.96 11.41 14.48
CA LEU A 389 -14.01 12.31 13.33
C LEU A 389 -15.06 11.81 12.33
N GLU A 390 -16.13 12.58 12.16
CA GLU A 390 -17.23 12.24 11.27
C GLU A 390 -17.18 13.06 9.97
N GLY A 391 -17.62 12.47 8.87
CA GLY A 391 -17.83 13.13 7.59
C GLY A 391 -18.08 12.12 6.47
N ASP A 392 -18.78 12.56 5.43
CA ASP A 392 -18.89 11.78 4.21
C ASP A 392 -17.50 11.69 3.54
N ILE A 393 -17.11 10.49 3.14
CA ILE A 393 -15.85 10.28 2.41
C ILE A 393 -15.96 10.96 1.05
N GLN A 394 -14.91 11.68 0.65
CA GLN A 394 -14.87 12.41 -0.62
C GLN A 394 -15.07 11.46 -1.80
N ALA A 395 -15.92 11.90 -2.74
CA ALA A 395 -16.18 11.17 -3.97
C ALA A 395 -14.94 11.09 -4.86
N GLY A 396 -14.80 9.97 -5.56
CA GLY A 396 -13.70 9.74 -6.50
C GLY A 396 -13.32 8.28 -6.62
N ASN A 397 -12.37 8.02 -7.49
CA ASN A 397 -11.86 6.68 -7.73
C ASN A 397 -11.20 6.09 -6.48
N ILE A 398 -11.39 4.79 -6.28
CA ILE A 398 -10.76 4.04 -5.19
C ILE A 398 -10.26 2.68 -5.66
N THR A 399 -9.28 2.17 -4.93
CA THR A 399 -8.92 0.75 -4.92
C THR A 399 -9.21 0.19 -3.53
N PHE A 400 -10.02 -0.85 -3.49
CA PHE A 400 -10.41 -1.57 -2.29
C PHE A 400 -9.67 -2.91 -2.25
N TYR A 401 -8.92 -3.18 -1.19
CA TYR A 401 -7.99 -4.31 -1.17
C TYR A 401 -7.66 -4.77 0.24
N ARG A 402 -7.15 -6.00 0.35
CA ARG A 402 -6.62 -6.57 1.58
C ARG A 402 -5.64 -7.70 1.30
N LEU A 403 -4.56 -7.76 2.07
CA LEU A 403 -3.71 -8.94 2.24
C LEU A 403 -4.00 -9.57 3.60
N GLN A 404 -4.06 -10.89 3.68
CA GLN A 404 -4.31 -11.61 4.92
C GLN A 404 -3.64 -12.98 4.92
N SER A 405 -3.22 -13.44 6.11
CA SER A 405 -2.84 -14.82 6.33
C SER A 405 -4.07 -15.69 6.60
N THR A 406 -4.06 -16.89 6.05
CA THR A 406 -5.05 -17.94 6.33
C THR A 406 -4.67 -18.74 7.57
N SER A 407 -5.59 -19.58 8.07
CA SER A 407 -5.34 -20.45 9.24
C SER A 407 -4.19 -21.45 9.06
N ASP A 408 -3.83 -21.76 7.81
CA ASP A 408 -2.72 -22.64 7.43
C ASP A 408 -1.47 -21.85 6.99
N ASN A 409 -1.35 -20.60 7.43
CA ASN A 409 -0.21 -19.73 7.19
C ASN A 409 0.09 -19.45 5.71
N ARG A 410 -0.92 -19.37 4.86
CA ARG A 410 -0.78 -18.90 3.47
C ARG A 410 -1.26 -17.47 3.33
N LEU A 411 -0.73 -16.74 2.37
CA LEU A 411 -1.18 -15.39 2.07
C LEU A 411 -2.25 -15.42 0.98
N TYR A 412 -3.41 -14.86 1.30
CA TYR A 412 -4.50 -14.59 0.37
C TYR A 412 -4.74 -13.08 0.30
N ALA A 413 -5.17 -12.61 -0.85
CA ALA A 413 -5.44 -11.20 -1.07
C ALA A 413 -6.66 -10.99 -1.95
N TYR A 414 -7.18 -9.79 -1.92
CA TYR A 414 -8.09 -9.29 -2.93
C TYR A 414 -7.77 -7.85 -3.31
N VAL A 415 -8.18 -7.47 -4.52
CA VAL A 415 -8.10 -6.11 -5.02
C VAL A 415 -9.28 -5.86 -5.96
N ALA A 416 -9.96 -4.72 -5.79
CA ALA A 416 -11.06 -4.30 -6.65
C ALA A 416 -11.01 -2.78 -6.85
N GLU A 417 -11.25 -2.32 -8.05
CA GLU A 417 -11.35 -0.91 -8.37
C GLU A 417 -12.81 -0.47 -8.47
N GLY A 418 -13.07 0.75 -8.03
CA GLY A 418 -14.38 1.37 -8.03
C GLY A 418 -14.30 2.84 -7.71
N GLU A 419 -15.36 3.35 -7.13
CA GLU A 419 -15.44 4.76 -6.73
C GLU A 419 -16.29 4.97 -5.47
N VAL A 420 -16.08 6.07 -4.79
CA VAL A 420 -17.01 6.64 -3.82
C VAL A 420 -17.94 7.57 -4.59
N LEU A 421 -19.24 7.32 -4.51
CA LEU A 421 -20.24 8.14 -5.19
C LEU A 421 -20.49 9.46 -4.44
N PRO A 422 -20.74 10.58 -5.14
CA PRO A 422 -21.06 11.87 -4.52
C PRO A 422 -22.50 11.90 -3.97
N VAL A 423 -22.80 10.96 -3.09
CA VAL A 423 -24.13 10.78 -2.47
C VAL A 423 -24.02 11.02 -0.98
N ALA A 424 -24.77 11.97 -0.45
CA ALA A 424 -24.80 12.27 0.98
C ALA A 424 -25.34 11.07 1.77
N THR A 425 -24.56 10.56 2.72
CA THR A 425 -24.92 9.37 3.50
C THR A 425 -25.98 9.64 4.54
N ARG A 426 -26.07 10.86 5.04
CA ARG A 426 -27.01 11.30 6.10
C ARG A 426 -26.87 10.44 7.37
N SER A 427 -25.66 9.94 7.64
CA SER A 427 -25.34 9.05 8.76
C SER A 427 -24.21 9.61 9.62
N PHE A 428 -23.61 8.80 10.45
CA PHE A 428 -22.51 9.16 11.34
C PHE A 428 -21.26 8.35 10.99
N GLY A 429 -20.11 8.79 11.52
CA GLY A 429 -18.81 8.18 11.28
C GLY A 429 -18.11 8.73 10.03
N SER A 430 -16.97 8.15 9.70
CA SER A 430 -16.34 8.30 8.39
C SER A 430 -16.98 7.30 7.45
N ILE A 431 -17.85 7.76 6.56
CA ILE A 431 -18.77 6.90 5.81
C ILE A 431 -18.91 7.37 4.37
N GLY A 432 -19.16 6.44 3.43
CA GLY A 432 -19.41 6.76 2.04
C GLY A 432 -20.28 5.72 1.35
N VAL A 433 -20.85 6.10 0.21
CA VAL A 433 -21.49 5.17 -0.73
C VAL A 433 -20.43 4.72 -1.71
N PHE A 434 -20.03 3.47 -1.61
CA PHE A 434 -19.04 2.84 -2.47
C PHE A 434 -19.73 2.08 -3.60
N ALA A 435 -19.13 2.13 -4.78
CA ALA A 435 -19.59 1.40 -5.95
C ALA A 435 -18.43 0.67 -6.62
N ILE A 436 -18.55 -0.64 -6.74
CA ILE A 436 -17.60 -1.53 -7.41
C ILE A 436 -18.40 -2.41 -8.38
N LYS A 437 -18.00 -2.44 -9.64
CA LYS A 437 -18.69 -3.30 -10.62
C LYS A 437 -18.65 -4.76 -10.18
N GLU A 438 -19.80 -5.46 -10.32
CA GLU A 438 -19.95 -6.85 -9.92
C GLU A 438 -19.69 -7.12 -8.41
N MET A 439 -19.90 -6.11 -7.56
CA MET A 439 -19.65 -6.22 -6.12
C MET A 439 -20.41 -7.38 -5.47
N GLY A 440 -21.65 -7.63 -5.86
CA GLY A 440 -22.42 -8.74 -5.32
C GLY A 440 -21.80 -10.10 -5.58
N ARG A 441 -21.24 -10.31 -6.80
CA ARG A 441 -20.52 -11.54 -7.16
C ARG A 441 -19.15 -11.59 -6.48
N PHE A 442 -18.43 -10.46 -6.44
CA PHE A 442 -17.15 -10.34 -5.74
C PHE A 442 -17.32 -10.61 -4.23
N TYR A 443 -18.34 -10.05 -3.61
CA TYR A 443 -18.67 -10.30 -2.19
C TYR A 443 -18.90 -11.79 -1.92
N ARG A 444 -19.67 -12.48 -2.77
CA ARG A 444 -19.97 -13.91 -2.58
C ARG A 444 -18.78 -14.81 -2.91
N HIS A 445 -18.13 -14.62 -4.07
CA HIS A 445 -17.18 -15.58 -4.62
C HIS A 445 -15.71 -15.26 -4.30
N VAL A 446 -15.43 -14.05 -3.84
CA VAL A 446 -14.09 -13.67 -3.37
C VAL A 446 -14.08 -13.52 -1.86
N LEU A 447 -14.89 -12.62 -1.31
CA LEU A 447 -14.79 -12.29 0.11
C LEU A 447 -15.29 -13.42 1.01
N ILE A 448 -16.53 -13.87 0.83
CA ILE A 448 -17.12 -14.96 1.64
C ILE A 448 -16.41 -16.29 1.39
N GLU A 449 -16.20 -16.65 0.12
CA GLU A 449 -15.63 -17.95 -0.25
C GLU A 449 -14.20 -18.15 0.31
N ASN A 450 -13.40 -17.11 0.38
CA ASN A 450 -12.04 -17.19 0.91
C ASN A 450 -11.92 -16.75 2.38
N GLY A 451 -13.03 -16.45 3.05
CA GLY A 451 -13.05 -16.13 4.48
C GLY A 451 -12.41 -14.79 4.83
N PHE A 452 -12.54 -13.78 3.98
CA PHE A 452 -12.07 -12.44 4.32
C PHE A 452 -12.99 -11.77 5.34
N PRO A 453 -12.43 -11.01 6.31
CA PRO A 453 -13.22 -10.24 7.25
C PRO A 453 -13.83 -9.00 6.58
N HIS A 454 -14.65 -8.27 7.35
CA HIS A 454 -15.33 -7.07 6.86
C HIS A 454 -14.41 -5.88 6.62
N HIS A 455 -13.23 -5.84 7.22
CA HIS A 455 -12.23 -4.79 7.03
C HIS A 455 -11.55 -4.89 5.66
N GLY A 456 -11.47 -3.77 4.95
CA GLY A 456 -10.66 -3.60 3.75
C GLY A 456 -9.95 -2.24 3.76
N ALA A 457 -8.75 -2.20 3.21
CA ALA A 457 -8.04 -0.96 3.00
C ALA A 457 -8.53 -0.28 1.72
N VAL A 458 -8.58 1.04 1.74
CA VAL A 458 -9.04 1.87 0.62
C VAL A 458 -7.97 2.90 0.29
N ALA A 459 -7.36 2.77 -0.88
CA ALA A 459 -6.53 3.81 -1.49
C ALA A 459 -7.40 4.69 -2.39
N PHE A 460 -7.17 5.99 -2.34
CA PHE A 460 -7.94 6.99 -3.09
C PHE A 460 -7.30 7.21 -4.47
N GLY A 461 -7.75 6.45 -5.44
CA GLY A 461 -7.26 6.36 -6.81
C GLY A 461 -7.32 4.92 -7.33
N HIS A 462 -7.05 4.73 -8.62
CA HIS A 462 -6.92 3.41 -9.23
C HIS A 462 -5.46 2.97 -9.17
N PHE A 463 -5.17 2.02 -8.29
CA PHE A 463 -3.85 1.42 -8.03
C PHE A 463 -3.92 -0.12 -8.06
N GLY A 464 -4.96 -0.65 -8.69
CA GLY A 464 -5.22 -2.09 -8.69
C GLY A 464 -4.07 -2.89 -9.29
N LYS A 465 -3.46 -2.37 -10.35
CA LYS A 465 -2.31 -3.00 -11.02
C LYS A 465 -1.10 -3.11 -10.08
N GLU A 466 -0.71 -2.01 -9.47
CA GLU A 466 0.45 -1.94 -8.58
C GLU A 466 0.25 -2.81 -7.33
N ILE A 467 -0.94 -2.75 -6.72
CA ILE A 467 -1.30 -3.55 -5.54
C ILE A 467 -1.30 -5.04 -5.90
N PHE A 468 -1.85 -5.42 -7.04
CA PHE A 468 -1.88 -6.80 -7.52
C PHE A 468 -0.45 -7.36 -7.69
N GLU A 469 0.44 -6.58 -8.32
CA GLU A 469 1.84 -6.99 -8.50
C GLU A 469 2.61 -7.07 -7.18
N VAL A 470 2.36 -6.17 -6.22
CA VAL A 470 2.91 -6.28 -4.87
C VAL A 470 2.45 -7.57 -4.20
N PHE A 471 1.15 -7.89 -4.22
CA PHE A 471 0.64 -9.12 -3.62
C PHE A 471 1.23 -10.38 -4.25
N LYS A 472 1.36 -10.39 -5.57
CA LYS A 472 2.00 -11.46 -6.32
C LYS A 472 3.49 -11.60 -5.94
N TYR A 473 4.22 -10.50 -5.82
CA TYR A 473 5.62 -10.50 -5.40
C TYR A 473 5.79 -11.01 -3.97
N LEU A 474 4.90 -10.62 -3.05
CA LEU A 474 4.88 -11.11 -1.66
C LEU A 474 4.52 -12.59 -1.55
N GLY A 475 4.01 -13.20 -2.61
CA GLY A 475 3.68 -14.62 -2.66
C GLY A 475 2.26 -14.94 -2.19
N ALA A 476 1.30 -14.02 -2.39
CA ALA A 476 -0.11 -14.35 -2.22
C ALA A 476 -0.50 -15.48 -3.17
N GLU A 477 -0.99 -16.60 -2.62
CA GLU A 477 -1.36 -17.78 -3.40
C GLU A 477 -2.67 -17.60 -4.16
N LYS A 478 -3.57 -16.77 -3.60
CA LYS A 478 -4.80 -16.35 -4.25
C LYS A 478 -4.93 -14.84 -4.18
N ILE A 479 -5.19 -14.23 -5.31
CA ILE A 479 -5.53 -12.81 -5.43
C ILE A 479 -6.87 -12.72 -6.13
N GLY A 480 -7.93 -12.46 -5.36
CA GLY A 480 -9.28 -12.26 -5.90
C GLY A 480 -9.43 -10.83 -6.46
N TYR A 481 -10.25 -10.68 -7.48
CA TYR A 481 -10.61 -9.38 -8.05
C TYR A 481 -12.05 -9.40 -8.57
N ASN A 482 -12.64 -8.24 -8.78
CA ASN A 482 -14.00 -8.11 -9.30
C ASN A 482 -14.05 -8.44 -10.80
N LYS A 483 -14.36 -9.68 -11.12
CA LYS A 483 -14.44 -10.17 -12.50
C LYS A 483 -15.59 -9.53 -13.27
N PRO A 484 -15.39 -9.19 -14.55
CA PRO A 484 -16.48 -8.77 -15.44
C PRO A 484 -17.59 -9.83 -15.51
N ALA A 485 -18.81 -9.42 -15.83
CA ALA A 485 -20.00 -10.30 -15.86
C ALA A 485 -19.85 -11.53 -16.77
N ASN A 486 -19.05 -11.43 -17.84
CA ASN A 486 -18.78 -12.51 -18.77
C ASN A 486 -17.67 -13.48 -18.33
N ASP A 487 -16.97 -13.19 -17.24
CA ASP A 487 -15.91 -14.05 -16.67
C ASP A 487 -16.39 -14.64 -15.35
N LYS A 488 -16.58 -15.97 -15.30
CA LYS A 488 -17.11 -16.66 -14.11
C LYS A 488 -16.01 -16.95 -13.08
N TYR A 489 -16.39 -16.88 -11.81
CA TYR A 489 -15.56 -17.44 -10.75
C TYR A 489 -15.64 -18.98 -10.78
N PRO A 490 -14.56 -19.69 -10.37
CA PRO A 490 -14.54 -21.17 -10.40
C PRO A 490 -15.66 -21.84 -9.60
N THR A 491 -16.14 -21.18 -8.54
CA THR A 491 -17.19 -21.68 -7.63
C THR A 491 -18.57 -21.11 -7.93
N GLU A 492 -18.71 -20.31 -9.00
CA GLU A 492 -19.97 -19.70 -9.37
C GLU A 492 -20.93 -20.73 -9.96
N ASN A 493 -22.15 -20.76 -9.42
CA ASN A 493 -23.20 -21.64 -9.93
C ASN A 493 -23.50 -21.33 -11.40
N PRO A 494 -23.42 -22.31 -12.30
CA PRO A 494 -23.64 -22.09 -13.73
C PRO A 494 -25.12 -21.97 -14.14
N PHE A 495 -26.08 -22.25 -13.21
CA PHE A 495 -27.54 -22.25 -13.46
C PHE A 495 -28.24 -21.00 -12.93
#